data_5fcac66a253ef1a0dd2bee0382b7e41e
#
_entry.id   5fcac66a253ef1a0dd2bee0382b7e41e
#
_cell.length_a   1.000
_cell.length_b   1.000
_cell.length_c   1.000
_cell.angle_alpha   90.00
_cell.angle_beta   90.00
_cell.angle_gamma   90.00
#
_symmetry.space_group_name_H-M   'P 1'
#
loop_
_entity.id
_entity.type
_entity.pdbx_description
1 polymer ?
#
loop_
_entity_poly.entity_id
_entity_poly.type
_entity_poly.pdbx_seq_one_letter_code
_entity_poly.pdbx_strand_id
1 'polypeptide(L)'
;MRNIALKLMYNGTAYHGWQVQKTVSSVCETMERGLSKVCGGNVKLVGCGRTDAGVHAERYIANFHTDSRIPVERLPFAINTHTPEDIVVREALEVAEDFNAILSCQKKEYTYRIYNSRIKNPFYVNRAYFYPKHLDEEVMDRAARAFEGPHDFKAVRSVGTETKTTVRTVHYCRVSRSGDLLELKVCADGFLYNMVRAITGTVLYAAEGKLTAEDIPEILASGDRSLAGPTVPPGGLYMTKLWYEDERLND
;
A
#
# COMPACT_ATOMS: atom_id res chain seq x y z
N MET A 1 -18.18 -13.33 -21.04
CA MET A 1 -17.84 -13.17 -19.60
C MET A 1 -17.52 -11.71 -19.38
N ARG A 2 -18.05 -11.06 -18.33
CA ARG A 2 -17.79 -9.64 -18.02
C ARG A 2 -16.52 -9.54 -17.18
N ASN A 3 -15.70 -8.53 -17.41
CA ASN A 3 -14.58 -8.19 -16.54
C ASN A 3 -15.00 -7.01 -15.64
N ILE A 4 -15.00 -7.23 -14.34
CA ILE A 4 -15.46 -6.25 -13.34
C ILE A 4 -14.29 -5.82 -12.48
N ALA A 5 -14.01 -4.52 -12.47
CA ALA A 5 -13.10 -3.90 -11.52
C ALA A 5 -13.86 -3.45 -10.26
N LEU A 6 -13.25 -3.68 -9.10
CA LEU A 6 -13.76 -3.27 -7.80
C LEU A 6 -12.82 -2.24 -7.19
N LYS A 7 -13.39 -1.14 -6.69
CA LYS A 7 -12.70 -0.20 -5.81
C LYS A 7 -12.92 -0.65 -4.36
N LEU A 8 -11.84 -1.04 -3.69
CA LEU A 8 -11.85 -1.61 -2.35
C LEU A 8 -11.23 -0.65 -1.33
N MET A 9 -11.67 -0.79 -0.09
CA MET A 9 -11.01 -0.29 1.12
C MET A 9 -10.89 -1.43 2.11
N TYR A 10 -9.79 -1.50 2.85
CA TYR A 10 -9.68 -2.45 3.95
C TYR A 10 -8.75 -2.01 5.07
N ASN A 11 -9.13 -2.39 6.29
CA ASN A 11 -8.27 -2.37 7.45
C ASN A 11 -7.51 -3.70 7.53
N GLY A 12 -6.21 -3.68 7.25
CA GLY A 12 -5.39 -4.89 7.16
C GLY A 12 -5.00 -5.53 8.48
N THR A 13 -5.40 -4.96 9.63
CA THR A 13 -4.94 -5.39 10.97
C THR A 13 -5.17 -6.88 11.23
N ALA A 14 -6.31 -7.44 10.78
CA ALA A 14 -6.68 -8.84 10.99
C ALA A 14 -6.15 -9.79 9.90
N TYR A 15 -5.40 -9.29 8.91
CA TYR A 15 -5.01 -10.05 7.73
C TYR A 15 -3.50 -10.18 7.58
N HIS A 16 -3.08 -11.32 7.05
CA HIS A 16 -1.67 -11.56 6.67
C HIS A 16 -1.41 -11.06 5.23
N GLY A 17 -1.88 -9.84 4.95
CA GLY A 17 -1.73 -9.15 3.68
C GLY A 17 -2.78 -9.56 2.63
N TRP A 18 -2.52 -9.15 1.40
CA TRP A 18 -3.42 -9.41 0.27
C TRP A 18 -3.43 -10.86 -0.18
N GLN A 19 -2.25 -11.45 -0.39
CA GLN A 19 -2.09 -12.71 -1.09
C GLN A 19 -2.64 -13.91 -0.31
N VAL A 20 -3.41 -14.79 -0.98
CA VAL A 20 -3.89 -16.06 -0.42
C VAL A 20 -2.73 -16.92 0.07
N GLN A 21 -2.85 -17.44 1.28
CA GLN A 21 -1.90 -18.31 1.95
C GLN A 21 -2.62 -19.51 2.57
N LYS A 22 -1.91 -20.64 2.76
CA LYS A 22 -2.55 -21.91 3.19
C LYS A 22 -3.08 -21.90 4.62
N THR A 23 -2.48 -21.13 5.52
CA THR A 23 -2.67 -21.30 6.99
C THR A 23 -3.18 -20.04 7.69
N VAL A 24 -3.32 -18.92 6.97
CA VAL A 24 -3.68 -17.64 7.57
C VAL A 24 -4.66 -16.87 6.67
N SER A 25 -5.51 -16.04 7.29
CA SER A 25 -6.49 -15.24 6.56
C SER A 25 -5.82 -14.13 5.75
N SER A 26 -6.26 -13.94 4.51
CA SER A 26 -5.84 -12.85 3.63
C SER A 26 -7.05 -12.07 3.11
N VAL A 27 -6.82 -10.83 2.68
CA VAL A 27 -7.88 -9.98 2.11
C VAL A 27 -8.43 -10.61 0.83
N CYS A 28 -7.55 -11.12 -0.06
CA CYS A 28 -7.95 -11.72 -1.33
C CYS A 28 -8.85 -12.94 -1.12
N GLU A 29 -8.47 -13.88 -0.24
CA GLU A 29 -9.28 -15.07 0.06
C GLU A 29 -10.67 -14.71 0.62
N THR A 30 -10.71 -13.72 1.53
CA THR A 30 -11.97 -13.27 2.12
C THR A 30 -12.88 -12.65 1.07
N MET A 31 -12.31 -11.85 0.16
CA MET A 31 -13.05 -11.30 -0.99
C MET A 31 -13.51 -12.38 -1.97
N GLU A 32 -12.66 -13.34 -2.33
CA GLU A 32 -13.03 -14.45 -3.25
C GLU A 32 -14.19 -15.26 -2.68
N ARG A 33 -14.22 -15.52 -1.37
CA ARG A 33 -15.35 -16.19 -0.70
C ARG A 33 -16.64 -15.39 -0.79
N GLY A 34 -16.59 -14.07 -0.55
CA GLY A 34 -17.75 -13.19 -0.67
C GLY A 34 -18.27 -13.14 -2.11
N LEU A 35 -17.40 -12.95 -3.08
CA LEU A 35 -17.72 -12.92 -4.50
C LEU A 35 -18.31 -14.23 -5.00
N SER A 36 -17.78 -15.37 -4.55
CA SER A 36 -18.31 -16.69 -4.93
C SER A 36 -19.75 -16.92 -4.47
N LYS A 37 -20.13 -16.35 -3.31
CA LYS A 37 -21.53 -16.40 -2.83
C LYS A 37 -22.47 -15.51 -3.65
N VAL A 38 -21.98 -14.36 -4.11
CA VAL A 38 -22.78 -13.37 -4.87
C VAL A 38 -22.90 -13.73 -6.35
N CYS A 39 -21.78 -14.09 -6.97
CA CYS A 39 -21.71 -14.31 -8.41
C CYS A 39 -21.90 -15.77 -8.82
N GLY A 40 -21.84 -16.70 -7.85
CA GLY A 40 -21.81 -18.13 -8.09
C GLY A 40 -20.44 -18.63 -8.57
N GLY A 41 -20.16 -19.91 -8.33
CA GLY A 41 -18.92 -20.54 -8.77
C GLY A 41 -17.66 -20.09 -8.02
N ASN A 42 -16.51 -20.49 -8.55
CA ASN A 42 -15.21 -20.14 -7.97
C ASN A 42 -14.67 -18.88 -8.65
N VAL A 43 -14.74 -17.74 -7.96
CA VAL A 43 -14.23 -16.46 -8.46
C VAL A 43 -12.76 -16.30 -8.08
N LYS A 44 -11.94 -15.91 -9.05
CA LYS A 44 -10.54 -15.55 -8.85
C LYS A 44 -10.37 -14.05 -9.00
N LEU A 45 -9.74 -13.44 -8.01
CA LEU A 45 -9.55 -11.99 -7.92
C LEU A 45 -8.10 -11.61 -8.21
N VAL A 46 -7.90 -10.70 -9.17
CA VAL A 46 -6.59 -10.13 -9.51
C VAL A 46 -6.49 -8.75 -8.85
N GLY A 47 -5.59 -8.60 -7.88
CA GLY A 47 -5.37 -7.32 -7.20
C GLY A 47 -4.27 -6.48 -7.84
N CYS A 48 -4.29 -5.16 -7.64
CA CYS A 48 -3.31 -4.20 -8.19
C CYS A 48 -1.88 -4.37 -7.64
N GLY A 49 -1.70 -5.14 -6.59
CA GLY A 49 -0.40 -5.41 -5.99
C GLY A 49 -0.54 -6.14 -4.66
N ARG A 50 0.57 -6.67 -4.15
CA ARG A 50 0.58 -7.29 -2.83
C ARG A 50 0.73 -6.21 -1.75
N THR A 51 0.03 -6.40 -0.63
CA THR A 51 0.28 -5.68 0.62
C THR A 51 0.74 -6.68 1.67
N ASP A 52 1.62 -6.23 2.57
CA ASP A 52 2.14 -7.06 3.66
C ASP A 52 1.10 -7.27 4.76
N ALA A 53 1.36 -8.21 5.68
CA ALA A 53 0.55 -8.41 6.87
C ALA A 53 0.39 -7.11 7.67
N GLY A 54 -0.84 -6.77 8.04
CA GLY A 54 -1.17 -5.57 8.80
C GLY A 54 -1.20 -4.26 8.01
N VAL A 55 -0.90 -4.27 6.71
CA VAL A 55 -0.96 -3.08 5.83
C VAL A 55 -2.39 -2.82 5.38
N HIS A 56 -2.80 -1.56 5.36
CA HIS A 56 -4.14 -1.11 5.01
C HIS A 56 -4.24 -0.64 3.55
N ALA A 57 -5.45 -0.45 3.07
CA ALA A 57 -5.71 0.27 1.83
C ALA A 57 -6.94 1.18 1.97
N GLU A 58 -6.79 2.45 1.64
CA GLU A 58 -7.88 3.39 1.45
C GLU A 58 -8.36 3.40 -0.01
N ARG A 59 -7.46 2.97 -0.91
CA ARG A 59 -7.72 2.75 -2.33
C ARG A 59 -7.04 1.46 -2.76
N TYR A 60 -7.81 0.55 -3.31
CA TYR A 60 -7.29 -0.70 -3.85
C TYR A 60 -8.17 -1.13 -5.02
N ILE A 61 -7.56 -1.48 -6.13
CA ILE A 61 -8.27 -1.98 -7.30
C ILE A 61 -8.01 -3.47 -7.45
N ALA A 62 -9.08 -4.21 -7.66
CA ALA A 62 -9.00 -5.61 -8.05
C ALA A 62 -10.01 -5.90 -9.15
N ASN A 63 -9.74 -6.84 -10.05
CA ASN A 63 -10.70 -7.25 -11.07
C ASN A 63 -10.92 -8.75 -11.09
N PHE A 64 -12.08 -9.15 -11.59
CA PHE A 64 -12.46 -10.55 -11.79
C PHE A 64 -13.41 -10.71 -12.98
N HIS A 65 -13.45 -11.92 -13.52
CA HIS A 65 -14.36 -12.27 -14.59
C HIS A 65 -15.58 -13.02 -14.06
N THR A 66 -16.78 -12.72 -14.61
CA THR A 66 -18.03 -13.33 -14.16
C THR A 66 -19.07 -13.38 -15.27
N ASP A 67 -19.95 -14.39 -15.23
CA ASP A 67 -21.17 -14.46 -16.06
C ASP A 67 -22.43 -14.00 -15.28
N SER A 68 -22.25 -13.52 -14.04
CA SER A 68 -23.34 -12.96 -13.24
C SER A 68 -24.03 -11.82 -13.99
N ARG A 69 -25.37 -11.81 -13.94
CA ARG A 69 -26.23 -10.77 -14.55
C ARG A 69 -26.60 -9.66 -13.58
N ILE A 70 -26.05 -9.66 -12.36
CA ILE A 70 -26.28 -8.60 -11.39
C ILE A 70 -25.81 -7.28 -12.01
N PRO A 71 -26.63 -6.21 -12.02
CA PRO A 71 -26.21 -4.89 -12.45
C PRO A 71 -24.94 -4.43 -11.69
N VAL A 72 -23.99 -3.82 -12.41
CA VAL A 72 -22.66 -3.51 -11.85
C VAL A 72 -22.75 -2.58 -10.64
N GLU A 73 -23.70 -1.64 -10.67
CA GLU A 73 -23.96 -0.69 -9.58
C GLU A 73 -24.55 -1.35 -8.32
N ARG A 74 -25.08 -2.56 -8.43
CA ARG A 74 -25.61 -3.36 -7.31
C ARG A 74 -24.59 -4.31 -6.70
N LEU A 75 -23.50 -4.59 -7.41
CA LEU A 75 -22.47 -5.53 -6.93
C LEU A 75 -21.85 -5.09 -5.59
N PRO A 76 -21.52 -3.80 -5.35
CA PRO A 76 -20.95 -3.39 -4.06
C PRO A 76 -21.87 -3.75 -2.88
N PHE A 77 -23.17 -3.48 -3.00
CA PHE A 77 -24.12 -3.79 -1.94
C PHE A 77 -24.21 -5.30 -1.69
N ALA A 78 -24.32 -6.08 -2.76
CA ALA A 78 -24.41 -7.55 -2.64
C ALA A 78 -23.13 -8.14 -2.04
N ILE A 79 -21.94 -7.68 -2.47
CA ILE A 79 -20.66 -8.19 -1.98
C ILE A 79 -20.47 -7.84 -0.49
N ASN A 80 -20.77 -6.58 -0.10
CA ASN A 80 -20.61 -6.11 1.27
C ASN A 80 -21.49 -6.84 2.29
N THR A 81 -22.58 -7.52 1.87
CA THR A 81 -23.35 -8.39 2.78
C THR A 81 -22.64 -9.70 3.08
N HIS A 82 -21.59 -10.05 2.33
CA HIS A 82 -20.82 -11.29 2.44
C HIS A 82 -19.36 -11.10 2.78
N THR A 83 -18.94 -9.86 3.03
CA THR A 83 -17.58 -9.49 3.52
C THR A 83 -17.68 -8.93 4.94
N PRO A 84 -16.64 -9.11 5.78
CA PRO A 84 -16.60 -8.48 7.10
C PRO A 84 -16.45 -6.96 6.98
N GLU A 85 -16.78 -6.23 8.07
CA GLU A 85 -16.82 -4.76 8.09
C GLU A 85 -15.48 -4.07 7.83
N ASP A 86 -14.39 -4.79 7.98
CA ASP A 86 -13.03 -4.31 7.74
C ASP A 86 -12.58 -4.40 6.27
N ILE A 87 -13.44 -4.94 5.37
CA ILE A 87 -13.26 -4.94 3.90
C ILE A 87 -14.53 -4.43 3.25
N VAL A 88 -14.43 -3.33 2.48
CA VAL A 88 -15.57 -2.70 1.84
C VAL A 88 -15.32 -2.50 0.35
N VAL A 89 -16.26 -2.93 -0.48
CA VAL A 89 -16.35 -2.56 -1.90
C VAL A 89 -17.11 -1.24 -1.99
N ARG A 90 -16.45 -0.20 -2.48
CA ARG A 90 -17.02 1.14 -2.64
C ARG A 90 -17.75 1.30 -3.96
N GLU A 91 -17.17 0.71 -5.00
CA GLU A 91 -17.68 0.83 -6.35
C GLU A 91 -17.28 -0.41 -7.17
N ALA A 92 -18.08 -0.72 -8.18
CA ALA A 92 -17.80 -1.73 -9.18
C ALA A 92 -18.00 -1.11 -10.58
N LEU A 93 -17.09 -1.42 -11.50
CA LEU A 93 -17.09 -0.89 -12.87
C LEU A 93 -16.90 -2.04 -13.85
N GLU A 94 -17.64 -2.05 -14.94
CA GLU A 94 -17.32 -2.92 -16.07
C GLU A 94 -16.17 -2.30 -16.85
N VAL A 95 -15.11 -3.08 -17.06
CA VAL A 95 -13.86 -2.66 -17.70
C VAL A 95 -13.60 -3.50 -18.95
N ALA A 96 -12.60 -3.11 -19.74
CA ALA A 96 -12.19 -3.86 -20.93
C ALA A 96 -11.87 -5.32 -20.59
N GLU A 97 -12.12 -6.24 -21.54
CA GLU A 97 -11.97 -7.67 -21.33
C GLU A 97 -10.52 -8.05 -20.92
N ASP A 98 -9.55 -7.34 -21.46
CA ASP A 98 -8.11 -7.52 -21.24
C ASP A 98 -7.57 -6.73 -20.05
N PHE A 99 -8.41 -5.93 -19.37
CA PHE A 99 -7.96 -5.18 -18.20
C PHE A 99 -7.46 -6.12 -17.10
N ASN A 100 -6.31 -5.76 -16.55
CA ASN A 100 -5.68 -6.48 -15.44
C ASN A 100 -5.20 -5.48 -14.38
N ALA A 101 -5.74 -5.57 -13.17
CA ALA A 101 -5.52 -4.58 -12.12
C ALA A 101 -4.04 -4.35 -11.75
N ILE A 102 -3.16 -5.35 -11.93
CA ILE A 102 -1.72 -5.18 -11.68
C ILE A 102 -0.97 -4.70 -12.92
N LEU A 103 -1.26 -5.24 -14.10
CA LEU A 103 -0.50 -4.93 -15.34
C LEU A 103 -0.88 -3.57 -15.92
N SER A 104 -2.15 -3.18 -15.78
CA SER A 104 -2.67 -1.89 -16.26
C SER A 104 -2.36 -0.73 -15.31
N CYS A 105 -1.84 -1.00 -14.10
CA CYS A 105 -1.53 0.04 -13.13
C CYS A 105 -0.23 0.75 -13.48
N GLN A 106 -0.30 2.06 -13.74
CA GLN A 106 0.82 2.89 -14.15
C GLN A 106 1.72 3.31 -12.99
N LYS A 107 1.11 3.74 -11.88
CA LYS A 107 1.80 4.16 -10.65
C LYS A 107 0.92 4.01 -9.43
N LYS A 108 1.54 3.98 -8.25
CA LYS A 108 0.90 3.76 -6.96
C LYS A 108 1.43 4.74 -5.93
N GLU A 109 0.56 5.17 -5.03
CA GLU A 109 0.95 5.95 -3.86
C GLU A 109 0.68 5.14 -2.60
N TYR A 110 1.64 5.20 -1.68
CA TYR A 110 1.48 4.79 -0.30
C TYR A 110 1.67 5.98 0.63
N THR A 111 0.88 5.99 1.70
CA THR A 111 1.01 6.93 2.81
C THR A 111 1.40 6.16 4.06
N TYR A 112 2.46 6.56 4.74
CA TYR A 112 2.83 6.04 6.05
C TYR A 112 2.50 7.07 7.13
N ARG A 113 1.69 6.68 8.11
CA ARG A 113 1.21 7.54 9.20
C ARG A 113 2.02 7.32 10.47
N ILE A 114 2.51 8.40 11.06
CA ILE A 114 3.23 8.42 12.33
C ILE A 114 2.46 9.31 13.30
N TYR A 115 2.03 8.75 14.42
CA TYR A 115 1.43 9.52 15.52
C TYR A 115 2.57 9.99 16.43
N ASN A 116 2.95 11.26 16.29
CA ASN A 116 4.09 11.88 16.95
C ASN A 116 3.63 12.70 18.18
N SER A 117 3.50 12.06 19.32
CA SER A 117 3.05 12.65 20.57
C SER A 117 3.69 11.95 21.76
N ARG A 118 3.84 12.65 22.89
CA ARG A 118 4.40 12.04 24.10
C ARG A 118 3.50 10.95 24.70
N ILE A 119 2.20 11.01 24.45
CA ILE A 119 1.19 10.11 25.03
C ILE A 119 0.50 9.36 23.89
N LYS A 120 0.30 8.05 24.07
CA LYS A 120 -0.42 7.20 23.09
C LYS A 120 -1.89 7.62 22.98
N ASN A 121 -2.43 7.49 21.79
CA ASN A 121 -3.85 7.64 21.51
C ASN A 121 -4.42 6.27 21.07
N PRO A 122 -5.43 5.71 21.77
CA PRO A 122 -5.98 4.39 21.46
C PRO A 122 -6.64 4.31 20.07
N PHE A 123 -7.09 5.43 19.51
CA PHE A 123 -7.69 5.46 18.17
C PHE A 123 -6.67 5.28 17.03
N TYR A 124 -5.37 5.41 17.32
CA TYR A 124 -4.29 5.16 16.36
C TYR A 124 -3.61 3.79 16.52
N VAL A 125 -4.08 2.94 17.44
CA VAL A 125 -3.55 1.58 17.60
C VAL A 125 -3.74 0.80 16.28
N ASN A 126 -2.64 0.25 15.75
CA ASN A 126 -2.59 -0.41 14.44
C ASN A 126 -3.06 0.45 13.25
N ARG A 127 -3.09 1.79 13.40
CA ARG A 127 -3.49 2.74 12.36
C ARG A 127 -2.45 3.82 12.11
N ALA A 128 -1.52 4.04 13.05
CA ALA A 128 -0.35 4.88 12.89
C ALA A 128 0.79 4.34 13.77
N TYR A 129 2.02 4.60 13.36
CA TYR A 129 3.18 4.27 14.16
C TYR A 129 3.35 5.30 15.27
N PHE A 130 3.20 4.88 16.53
CA PHE A 130 3.41 5.77 17.68
C PHE A 130 4.91 6.09 17.85
N TYR A 131 5.22 7.38 17.86
CA TYR A 131 6.58 7.86 18.05
C TYR A 131 6.64 8.97 19.12
N PRO A 132 7.24 8.70 20.32
CA PRO A 132 7.13 9.61 21.45
C PRO A 132 8.09 10.80 21.43
N LYS A 133 9.23 10.71 20.71
CA LYS A 133 10.18 11.79 20.58
C LYS A 133 9.71 12.77 19.52
N HIS A 134 9.97 14.06 19.72
CA HIS A 134 9.68 15.06 18.70
C HIS A 134 10.42 14.75 17.41
N LEU A 135 9.73 14.85 16.30
CA LEU A 135 10.26 14.69 14.94
C LEU A 135 10.14 16.04 14.22
N ASP A 136 11.22 16.48 13.62
CA ASP A 136 11.25 17.67 12.79
C ASP A 136 10.76 17.33 11.38
N GLU A 137 9.64 17.92 10.97
CA GLU A 137 9.01 17.70 9.68
C GLU A 137 9.89 18.13 8.51
N GLU A 138 10.60 19.27 8.64
CA GLU A 138 11.44 19.80 7.55
C GLU A 138 12.65 18.90 7.30
N VAL A 139 13.26 18.38 8.37
CA VAL A 139 14.36 17.39 8.27
C VAL A 139 13.85 16.12 7.60
N MET A 140 12.67 15.64 8.02
CA MET A 140 12.06 14.44 7.42
C MET A 140 11.69 14.64 5.94
N ASP A 141 11.11 15.79 5.57
CA ASP A 141 10.73 16.06 4.18
C ASP A 141 11.97 16.19 3.27
N ARG A 142 13.04 16.83 3.76
CA ARG A 142 14.31 16.91 3.04
C ARG A 142 14.90 15.52 2.79
N ALA A 143 14.93 14.67 3.80
CA ALA A 143 15.39 13.28 3.68
C ALA A 143 14.49 12.46 2.75
N ALA A 144 13.16 12.65 2.82
CA ALA A 144 12.21 11.97 1.95
C ALA A 144 12.43 12.30 0.47
N ARG A 145 12.66 13.58 0.15
CA ARG A 145 12.95 14.03 -1.23
C ARG A 145 14.20 13.39 -1.84
N ALA A 146 15.17 12.99 -1.03
CA ALA A 146 16.38 12.35 -1.53
C ALA A 146 16.14 10.96 -2.15
N PHE A 147 14.95 10.36 -1.96
CA PHE A 147 14.54 9.12 -2.62
C PHE A 147 13.88 9.31 -4.00
N GLU A 148 13.67 10.57 -4.45
CA GLU A 148 13.00 10.83 -5.72
C GLU A 148 13.89 10.55 -6.92
N GLY A 149 13.25 10.16 -8.01
CA GLY A 149 13.93 9.79 -9.24
C GLY A 149 14.11 8.29 -9.43
N PRO A 150 14.82 7.90 -10.50
CA PRO A 150 15.16 6.51 -10.80
C PRO A 150 16.38 6.08 -9.99
N HIS A 151 16.22 5.07 -9.11
CA HIS A 151 17.31 4.51 -8.31
C HIS A 151 17.20 2.99 -8.22
N ASP A 152 18.32 2.34 -7.87
CA ASP A 152 18.31 0.97 -7.37
C ASP A 152 17.94 0.99 -5.87
N PHE A 153 16.72 0.52 -5.56
CA PHE A 153 16.20 0.50 -4.19
C PHE A 153 16.60 -0.76 -3.41
N LYS A 154 17.64 -1.45 -3.79
CA LYS A 154 18.14 -2.65 -3.11
C LYS A 154 18.44 -2.39 -1.64
N ALA A 155 19.03 -1.23 -1.29
CA ALA A 155 19.35 -0.84 0.09
C ALA A 155 18.13 -0.66 1.00
N VAL A 156 16.94 -0.42 0.46
CA VAL A 156 15.70 -0.19 1.22
C VAL A 156 14.63 -1.23 0.92
N ARG A 157 15.02 -2.47 0.68
CA ARG A 157 14.11 -3.61 0.55
C ARG A 157 14.46 -4.73 1.51
N SER A 158 13.48 -5.58 1.82
CA SER A 158 13.73 -6.87 2.47
C SER A 158 14.02 -7.96 1.45
N VAL A 159 14.85 -8.92 1.82
CA VAL A 159 15.09 -10.15 1.05
C VAL A 159 13.92 -11.11 1.28
N GLY A 160 13.59 -11.97 0.30
CA GLY A 160 12.54 -12.98 0.45
C GLY A 160 11.48 -12.97 -0.67
N THR A 161 11.56 -12.03 -1.61
CA THR A 161 10.77 -12.06 -2.84
C THR A 161 11.69 -11.94 -4.06
N GLU A 162 11.49 -12.84 -5.03
CA GLU A 162 12.12 -12.72 -6.33
C GLU A 162 11.57 -11.51 -7.08
N THR A 163 12.45 -10.74 -7.70
CA THR A 163 12.11 -9.62 -8.57
C THR A 163 13.08 -9.59 -9.75
N LYS A 164 12.59 -9.22 -10.91
CA LYS A 164 13.42 -9.09 -12.12
C LYS A 164 14.43 -7.95 -12.03
N THR A 165 14.06 -6.88 -11.31
CA THR A 165 14.90 -5.69 -11.11
C THR A 165 14.56 -5.02 -9.79
N THR A 166 15.54 -4.36 -9.17
CA THR A 166 15.40 -3.54 -7.97
C THR A 166 15.32 -2.04 -8.28
N VAL A 167 15.48 -1.67 -9.56
CA VAL A 167 15.32 -0.29 -10.01
C VAL A 167 13.84 0.09 -10.04
N ARG A 168 13.52 1.26 -9.46
CA ARG A 168 12.19 1.89 -9.47
C ARG A 168 12.34 3.39 -9.71
N THR A 169 11.25 4.00 -10.18
CA THR A 169 11.17 5.45 -10.29
C THR A 169 10.20 5.97 -9.24
N VAL A 170 10.72 6.70 -8.26
CA VAL A 170 9.91 7.43 -7.28
C VAL A 170 9.57 8.80 -7.85
N HIS A 171 8.29 9.03 -8.13
CA HIS A 171 7.81 10.30 -8.71
C HIS A 171 7.79 11.43 -7.68
N TYR A 172 7.48 11.11 -6.45
CA TYR A 172 7.63 12.00 -5.29
C TYR A 172 7.69 11.20 -3.99
N CYS A 173 8.38 11.78 -3.01
CA CYS A 173 8.38 11.32 -1.63
C CYS A 173 8.37 12.56 -0.72
N ARG A 174 7.31 12.76 0.05
CA ARG A 174 7.04 13.99 0.80
C ARG A 174 6.57 13.66 2.20
N VAL A 175 6.93 14.54 3.15
CA VAL A 175 6.42 14.49 4.51
C VAL A 175 5.58 15.75 4.78
N SER A 176 4.48 15.57 5.49
CA SER A 176 3.62 16.66 5.94
C SER A 176 3.10 16.38 7.34
N ARG A 177 2.83 17.44 8.11
CA ARG A 177 2.29 17.35 9.47
C ARG A 177 0.91 18.01 9.56
N SER A 178 0.02 17.35 10.28
CA SER A 178 -1.26 17.90 10.71
C SER A 178 -1.46 17.58 12.20
N GLY A 179 -1.20 18.57 13.07
CA GLY A 179 -1.17 18.35 14.50
C GLY A 179 -0.13 17.32 14.91
N ASP A 180 -0.56 16.29 15.63
CA ASP A 180 0.31 15.19 16.07
C ASP A 180 0.52 14.10 14.99
N LEU A 181 -0.13 14.20 13.84
CA LEU A 181 -0.01 13.23 12.76
C LEU A 181 0.98 13.71 11.69
N LEU A 182 2.01 12.90 11.42
CA LEU A 182 2.91 13.01 10.29
C LEU A 182 2.51 11.99 9.23
N GLU A 183 2.46 12.40 7.98
CA GLU A 183 2.25 11.54 6.83
C GLU A 183 3.45 11.60 5.89
N LEU A 184 4.09 10.45 5.64
CA LEU A 184 5.05 10.28 4.56
C LEU A 184 4.31 9.68 3.37
N LYS A 185 4.22 10.42 2.26
CA LYS A 185 3.60 9.99 1.00
C LYS A 185 4.67 9.69 -0.02
N VAL A 186 4.61 8.52 -0.62
CA VAL A 186 5.53 8.10 -1.68
C VAL A 186 4.76 7.53 -2.86
N CYS A 187 5.04 8.04 -4.06
CA CYS A 187 4.46 7.59 -5.32
C CYS A 187 5.57 7.05 -6.22
N ALA A 188 5.37 5.84 -6.77
CA ALA A 188 6.32 5.19 -7.66
C ALA A 188 5.62 4.35 -8.74
N ASP A 189 6.37 3.98 -9.78
CA ASP A 189 5.96 2.99 -10.81
C ASP A 189 5.75 1.58 -10.22
N GLY A 190 6.38 1.28 -9.09
CA GLY A 190 6.24 0.03 -8.36
C GLY A 190 7.04 0.06 -7.06
N PHE A 191 6.77 -0.90 -6.19
CA PHE A 191 7.44 -1.02 -4.90
C PHE A 191 8.02 -2.42 -4.70
N LEU A 192 9.18 -2.48 -4.04
CA LEU A 192 9.80 -3.71 -3.59
C LEU A 192 9.24 -4.11 -2.21
N TYR A 193 9.49 -5.35 -1.81
CA TYR A 193 9.07 -5.87 -0.52
C TYR A 193 9.62 -5.00 0.63
N ASN A 194 8.71 -4.50 1.48
CA ASN A 194 8.97 -3.58 2.59
C ASN A 194 9.60 -2.23 2.21
N MET A 195 9.69 -1.86 0.93
CA MET A 195 10.41 -0.66 0.47
C MET A 195 9.93 0.62 1.16
N VAL A 196 8.63 0.91 1.17
CA VAL A 196 8.08 2.12 1.81
C VAL A 196 8.38 2.17 3.31
N ARG A 197 8.28 1.03 3.98
CA ARG A 197 8.55 0.90 5.42
C ARG A 197 10.03 1.12 5.74
N ALA A 198 10.94 0.68 4.87
CA ALA A 198 12.38 0.92 5.01
C ALA A 198 12.75 2.37 4.67
N ILE A 199 12.13 2.97 3.64
CA ILE A 199 12.25 4.42 3.35
C ILE A 199 11.84 5.22 4.58
N THR A 200 10.65 4.93 5.16
CA THR A 200 10.17 5.63 6.35
C THR A 200 11.14 5.49 7.53
N GLY A 201 11.69 4.29 7.76
CA GLY A 201 12.68 4.08 8.81
C GLY A 201 13.99 4.85 8.57
N THR A 202 14.40 5.01 7.32
CA THR A 202 15.58 5.80 6.96
C THR A 202 15.34 7.30 7.17
N VAL A 203 14.15 7.79 6.80
CA VAL A 203 13.72 9.17 7.08
C VAL A 203 13.64 9.43 8.60
N LEU A 204 13.20 8.47 9.40
CA LEU A 204 13.23 8.58 10.86
C LEU A 204 14.67 8.64 11.41
N TYR A 205 15.62 7.90 10.83
CA TYR A 205 17.04 8.01 11.21
C TYR A 205 17.60 9.39 10.91
N ALA A 206 17.18 10.04 9.81
CA ALA A 206 17.54 11.43 9.55
C ALA A 206 16.96 12.37 10.61
N ALA A 207 15.70 12.22 10.99
CA ALA A 207 15.07 13.00 12.06
C ALA A 207 15.70 12.77 13.44
N GLU A 208 16.33 11.61 13.67
CA GLU A 208 17.10 11.31 14.89
C GLU A 208 18.56 11.80 14.83
N GLY A 209 18.99 12.39 13.71
CA GLY A 209 20.39 12.85 13.50
C GLY A 209 21.40 11.72 13.34
N LYS A 210 20.95 10.50 13.00
CA LYS A 210 21.81 9.33 12.75
C LYS A 210 22.39 9.30 11.34
N LEU A 211 21.75 10.01 10.41
CA LEU A 211 22.18 10.26 9.05
C LEU A 211 21.61 11.59 8.56
N THR A 212 22.06 12.04 7.42
CA THR A 212 21.58 13.28 6.77
C THR A 212 20.84 12.95 5.47
N ALA A 213 20.18 13.93 4.86
CA ALA A 213 19.56 13.76 3.56
C ALA A 213 20.61 13.47 2.45
N GLU A 214 21.80 14.02 2.62
CA GLU A 214 22.95 13.91 1.71
C GLU A 214 23.54 12.48 1.71
N ASP A 215 23.38 11.71 2.79
CA ASP A 215 23.84 10.31 2.88
C ASP A 215 22.94 9.35 2.07
N ILE A 216 21.68 9.72 1.81
CA ILE A 216 20.68 8.81 1.20
C ILE A 216 21.07 8.37 -0.22
N PRO A 217 21.55 9.24 -1.13
CA PRO A 217 22.03 8.82 -2.45
C PRO A 217 23.18 7.80 -2.37
N GLU A 218 24.11 7.95 -1.42
CA GLU A 218 25.23 7.03 -1.20
C GLU A 218 24.73 5.68 -0.66
N ILE A 219 23.77 5.70 0.28
CA ILE A 219 23.10 4.49 0.79
C ILE A 219 22.42 3.72 -0.35
N LEU A 220 21.68 4.42 -1.22
CA LEU A 220 21.03 3.79 -2.38
C LEU A 220 22.07 3.20 -3.34
N ALA A 221 23.13 3.94 -3.67
CA ALA A 221 24.18 3.50 -4.58
C ALA A 221 24.96 2.28 -4.04
N SER A 222 25.13 2.17 -2.72
CA SER A 222 25.80 1.03 -2.08
C SER A 222 25.02 -0.29 -2.21
N GLY A 223 23.70 -0.22 -2.30
CA GLY A 223 22.83 -1.39 -2.23
C GLY A 223 22.85 -2.14 -0.89
N ASP A 224 23.52 -1.58 0.13
CA ASP A 224 23.67 -2.21 1.44
C ASP A 224 22.50 -1.84 2.36
N ARG A 225 21.68 -2.85 2.72
CA ARG A 225 20.53 -2.72 3.61
C ARG A 225 20.90 -2.27 5.03
N SER A 226 22.11 -2.58 5.49
CA SER A 226 22.57 -2.27 6.85
C SER A 226 22.80 -0.80 7.09
N LEU A 227 23.04 -0.01 6.04
CA LEU A 227 23.24 1.43 6.08
C LEU A 227 21.91 2.21 6.15
N ALA A 228 20.81 1.61 5.71
CA ALA A 228 19.49 2.22 5.77
C ALA A 228 18.82 2.03 7.13
N GLY A 229 17.79 2.82 7.40
CA GLY A 229 16.99 2.73 8.62
C GLY A 229 16.17 1.42 8.73
N PRO A 230 15.58 1.14 9.90
CA PRO A 230 14.82 -0.08 10.15
C PRO A 230 13.55 -0.16 9.31
N THR A 231 13.04 -1.36 9.10
CA THR A 231 11.70 -1.56 8.55
C THR A 231 10.66 -1.26 9.65
N VAL A 232 9.97 -0.13 9.55
CA VAL A 232 8.96 0.29 10.54
C VAL A 232 7.72 -0.60 10.53
N PRO A 233 6.89 -0.62 11.62
CA PRO A 233 5.70 -1.47 11.72
C PRO A 233 4.70 -1.28 10.57
N PRO A 234 3.95 -2.32 10.17
CA PRO A 234 3.03 -2.25 9.01
C PRO A 234 1.79 -1.42 9.26
N GLY A 235 1.30 -1.33 10.51
CA GLY A 235 0.02 -0.68 10.83
C GLY A 235 -0.05 0.82 10.60
N GLY A 236 1.05 1.48 10.22
CA GLY A 236 1.04 2.86 9.75
C GLY A 236 0.93 2.98 8.23
N LEU A 237 1.02 1.88 7.47
CA LEU A 237 1.11 1.91 6.02
C LEU A 237 -0.25 1.72 5.34
N TYR A 238 -0.56 2.59 4.38
CA TYR A 238 -1.78 2.59 3.59
C TYR A 238 -1.46 2.70 2.10
N MET A 239 -2.09 1.88 1.26
CA MET A 239 -2.19 2.19 -0.16
C MET A 239 -3.27 3.26 -0.33
N THR A 240 -2.92 4.42 -0.88
CA THR A 240 -3.79 5.61 -0.88
C THR A 240 -4.25 6.06 -2.26
N LYS A 241 -3.44 5.85 -3.30
CA LYS A 241 -3.82 6.18 -4.68
C LYS A 241 -3.26 5.19 -5.68
N LEU A 242 -3.96 5.07 -6.79
CA LEU A 242 -3.60 4.26 -7.94
C LEU A 242 -3.91 5.04 -9.22
N TRP A 243 -3.12 4.84 -10.27
CA TRP A 243 -3.34 5.49 -11.56
C TRP A 243 -3.42 4.47 -12.68
N TYR A 244 -4.48 4.56 -13.46
CA TYR A 244 -4.81 3.76 -14.64
C TYR A 244 -5.11 4.68 -15.82
N GLU A 245 -5.09 4.15 -17.04
CA GLU A 245 -5.57 4.87 -18.23
C GLU A 245 -7.08 5.15 -18.15
N ASP A 246 -7.84 4.20 -17.63
CA ASP A 246 -9.27 4.41 -17.34
C ASP A 246 -9.40 5.29 -16.10
N GLU A 247 -9.65 6.59 -16.32
CA GLU A 247 -9.74 7.62 -15.28
C GLU A 247 -10.82 7.31 -14.23
N ARG A 248 -11.85 6.53 -14.59
CA ARG A 248 -12.91 6.09 -13.65
C ARG A 248 -12.34 5.27 -12.49
N LEU A 249 -11.15 4.69 -12.63
CA LEU A 249 -10.47 3.90 -11.61
C LEU A 249 -9.57 4.75 -10.69
N ASN A 250 -9.30 6.01 -11.03
CA ASN A 250 -8.32 6.87 -10.35
C ASN A 250 -8.87 7.63 -9.13
N ASP A 251 -10.20 7.73 -8.98
CA ASP A 251 -10.89 8.49 -7.92
C ASP A 251 -11.19 7.68 -6.66
#